data_f63ccbb33719e035b2fb29c4f3379bb8
#
_entry.id   f63ccbb33719e035b2fb29c4f3379bb8
#
_cell.length_a   1.000
_cell.length_b   1.000
_cell.length_c   1.000
_cell.angle_alpha   90.00
_cell.angle_beta   90.00
_cell.angle_gamma   90.00
#
_symmetry.space_group_name_H-M   'P 1'
#
loop_
_entity.id
_entity.type
_entity.pdbx_description
1 polymer ?
#
loop_
_entity_poly.entity_id
_entity_poly.type
_entity_poly.pdbx_seq_one_letter_code
_entity_poly.pdbx_strand_id
1 'polypeptide(L)'
;VSAIRDADRIVGLLDANGLKDREDLIVNRIRMDMVNRGEMMSIADVNDILQLNVIGAVPDDENIVVATNKGQPLVGDSSMAGQAYMNICHRILGEDVPFLDLNGKGGFFKKLSSLFKGDKKN
;
A
#
# COMPACT_ATOMS: atom_id res chain seq x y z
N VAL A 1 -6.72 11.90 6.57
CA VAL A 1 -8.18 11.80 6.83
C VAL A 1 -9.00 12.28 5.64
N SER A 2 -8.67 13.42 5.00
CA SER A 2 -9.40 13.92 3.82
C SER A 2 -9.30 12.98 2.63
N ALA A 3 -8.10 12.43 2.36
CA ALA A 3 -7.89 11.48 1.26
C ALA A 3 -8.72 10.20 1.43
N ILE A 4 -8.85 9.69 2.66
CA ILE A 4 -9.67 8.52 2.96
C ILE A 4 -11.15 8.80 2.70
N ARG A 5 -11.62 9.98 3.07
CA ARG A 5 -13.00 10.40 2.84
C ARG A 5 -13.32 10.49 1.34
N ASP A 6 -12.40 11.03 0.55
CA ASP A 6 -12.55 11.12 -0.90
C ASP A 6 -12.51 9.74 -1.55
N ALA A 7 -11.60 8.87 -1.09
CA ALA A 7 -11.52 7.48 -1.55
C ALA A 7 -12.81 6.71 -1.23
N ASP A 8 -13.36 6.88 -0.04
CA ASP A 8 -14.62 6.23 0.37
C ASP A 8 -15.79 6.62 -0.55
N ARG A 9 -15.86 7.88 -0.96
CA ARG A 9 -16.86 8.34 -1.95
C ARG A 9 -16.69 7.66 -3.29
N ILE A 10 -15.45 7.54 -3.77
CA ILE A 10 -15.15 6.87 -5.05
C ILE A 10 -15.52 5.39 -4.98
N VAL A 11 -15.18 4.71 -3.89
CA VAL A 11 -15.57 3.32 -3.64
C VAL A 11 -17.09 3.18 -3.70
N GLY A 12 -17.83 4.06 -3.04
CA GLY A 12 -19.29 4.06 -3.08
C GLY A 12 -19.86 4.22 -4.49
N LEU A 13 -19.26 5.10 -5.30
CA LEU A 13 -19.66 5.29 -6.71
C LEU A 13 -19.37 4.06 -7.56
N LEU A 14 -18.22 3.43 -7.38
CA LEU A 14 -17.84 2.22 -8.10
C LEU A 14 -18.76 1.04 -7.72
N ASP A 15 -19.04 0.89 -6.44
CA ASP A 15 -19.95 -0.15 -5.93
C ASP A 15 -21.36 0.02 -6.49
N ALA A 16 -21.85 1.27 -6.56
CA ALA A 16 -23.15 1.58 -7.15
C ALA A 16 -23.22 1.28 -8.65
N ASN A 17 -22.08 1.22 -9.33
CA ASN A 17 -21.97 0.89 -10.76
C ASN A 17 -21.58 -0.58 -11.01
N GLY A 18 -21.66 -1.43 -10.01
CA GLY A 18 -21.41 -2.87 -10.14
C GLY A 18 -19.95 -3.27 -10.25
N LEU A 19 -19.03 -2.41 -9.81
CA LEU A 19 -17.58 -2.63 -9.90
C LEU A 19 -16.94 -3.08 -8.58
N LYS A 20 -17.73 -3.46 -7.60
CA LYS A 20 -17.27 -3.81 -6.24
C LYS A 20 -16.14 -4.85 -6.21
N ASP A 21 -16.20 -5.84 -7.09
CA ASP A 21 -15.22 -6.94 -7.12
C ASP A 21 -13.99 -6.63 -8.01
N ARG A 22 -13.88 -5.39 -8.51
CA ARG A 22 -12.81 -4.95 -9.41
C ARG A 22 -11.96 -3.84 -8.83
N GLU A 23 -12.02 -3.65 -7.52
CA GLU A 23 -11.32 -2.59 -6.82
C GLU A 23 -10.17 -3.17 -6.01
N ASP A 24 -9.00 -2.58 -6.18
CA ASP A 24 -7.84 -2.83 -5.34
C ASP A 24 -7.34 -1.51 -4.73
N LEU A 25 -6.62 -1.60 -3.62
CA LEU A 25 -6.14 -0.45 -2.88
C LEU A 25 -4.61 -0.38 -2.91
N ILE A 26 -4.10 0.80 -3.26
CA ILE A 26 -2.70 1.17 -3.07
C ILE A 26 -2.65 2.30 -2.05
N VAL A 27 -1.95 2.09 -0.95
CA VAL A 27 -1.70 3.14 0.04
C VAL A 27 -0.37 3.79 -0.30
N ASN A 28 -0.41 5.07 -0.65
CA ASN A 28 0.72 5.82 -1.13
C ASN A 28 1.21 6.85 -0.10
N ARG A 29 2.45 7.28 -0.23
CA ARG A 29 3.07 8.32 0.60
C ARG A 29 3.02 7.99 2.10
N ILE A 30 3.32 6.75 2.44
CA ILE A 30 3.32 6.28 3.81
C ILE A 30 4.56 6.81 4.54
N ARG A 31 4.34 7.46 5.67
CA ARG A 31 5.41 7.88 6.59
C ARG A 31 5.31 7.08 7.89
N MET A 32 6.14 6.05 7.99
CA MET A 32 6.10 5.13 9.13
C MET A 32 6.44 5.82 10.46
N ASP A 33 7.28 6.85 10.43
CA ASP A 33 7.55 7.67 11.61
C ASP A 33 6.27 8.31 12.16
N MET A 34 5.42 8.84 11.28
CA MET A 34 4.13 9.42 11.66
C MET A 34 3.11 8.35 12.08
N VAL A 35 3.10 7.21 11.38
CA VAL A 35 2.22 6.07 11.75
C VAL A 35 2.55 5.57 13.16
N ASN A 36 3.83 5.42 13.47
CA ASN A 36 4.31 4.94 14.77
C ASN A 36 3.99 5.91 15.91
N ARG A 37 3.88 7.21 15.62
CA ARG A 37 3.46 8.24 16.59
C ARG A 37 1.94 8.42 16.69
N GLY A 38 1.17 7.68 15.89
CA GLY A 38 -0.29 7.84 15.84
C GLY A 38 -0.77 9.10 15.12
N GLU A 39 0.11 9.75 14.35
CA GLU A 39 -0.20 10.98 13.60
C GLU A 39 -0.71 10.70 12.18
N MET A 40 -0.55 9.49 11.71
CA MET A 40 -1.00 9.02 10.40
C MET A 40 -1.66 7.65 10.55
N MET A 41 -2.71 7.39 9.79
CA MET A 41 -3.39 6.10 9.80
C MET A 41 -2.47 5.00 9.27
N SER A 42 -2.52 3.84 9.91
CA SER A 42 -1.84 2.64 9.42
C SER A 42 -2.55 2.06 8.19
N ILE A 43 -1.85 1.17 7.46
CA ILE A 43 -2.45 0.43 6.34
C ILE A 43 -3.65 -0.39 6.82
N ALA A 44 -3.55 -0.99 8.00
CA ALA A 44 -4.64 -1.75 8.60
C ALA A 44 -5.87 -0.88 8.86
N ASP A 45 -5.69 0.32 9.40
CA ASP A 45 -6.79 1.26 9.64
C ASP A 45 -7.48 1.68 8.34
N VAL A 46 -6.70 1.98 7.31
CA VAL A 46 -7.23 2.34 5.98
C VAL A 46 -8.01 1.18 5.38
N ASN A 47 -7.47 -0.03 5.48
CA ASN A 47 -8.14 -1.24 4.99
C ASN A 47 -9.45 -1.52 5.73
N ASP A 48 -9.48 -1.31 7.03
CA ASP A 48 -10.69 -1.48 7.84
C ASP A 48 -11.81 -0.51 7.43
N ILE A 49 -11.44 0.71 7.06
CA ILE A 49 -12.41 1.73 6.61
C ILE A 49 -12.91 1.44 5.19
N LEU A 50 -12.00 1.18 4.26
CA LEU A 50 -12.34 1.06 2.83
C LEU A 50 -12.76 -0.35 2.43
N GLN A 51 -12.36 -1.37 3.17
CA GLN A 51 -12.73 -2.78 2.92
C GLN A 51 -12.32 -3.27 1.54
N LEU A 52 -11.11 -2.88 1.10
CA LEU A 52 -10.55 -3.24 -0.20
C LEU A 52 -9.33 -4.13 -0.04
N ASN A 53 -9.03 -4.92 -1.07
CA ASN A 53 -7.81 -5.69 -1.13
C ASN A 53 -6.60 -4.76 -1.33
N VAL A 54 -5.65 -4.79 -0.42
CA VAL A 54 -4.43 -3.97 -0.50
C VAL A 54 -3.40 -4.68 -1.38
N ILE A 55 -3.09 -4.10 -2.53
CA ILE A 55 -2.07 -4.62 -3.45
C ILE A 55 -0.77 -3.82 -3.40
N GLY A 56 -0.73 -2.71 -2.69
CA GLY A 56 0.48 -1.90 -2.62
C GLY A 56 0.56 -1.02 -1.39
N ALA A 57 1.79 -0.85 -0.93
CA ALA A 57 2.15 0.07 0.14
C ALA A 57 3.44 0.79 -0.28
N VAL A 58 3.34 2.07 -0.61
CA VAL A 58 4.44 2.87 -1.15
C VAL A 58 4.86 3.91 -0.12
N PRO A 59 6.13 3.91 0.32
CA PRO A 59 6.61 4.91 1.26
C PRO A 59 6.73 6.29 0.63
N ASP A 60 6.69 7.32 1.46
CA ASP A 60 7.05 8.68 1.06
C ASP A 60 8.58 8.72 0.87
N ASP A 61 9.01 8.87 -0.37
CA ASP A 61 10.41 8.71 -0.79
C ASP A 61 10.82 9.90 -1.66
N GLU A 62 11.89 10.59 -1.27
CA GLU A 62 12.43 11.73 -2.02
C GLU A 62 12.85 11.36 -3.44
N ASN A 63 13.22 10.11 -3.68
CA ASN A 63 13.56 9.62 -5.02
C ASN A 63 12.40 9.75 -6.01
N ILE A 64 11.15 9.75 -5.55
CA ILE A 64 9.99 9.99 -6.40
C ILE A 64 10.05 11.37 -7.02
N VAL A 65 10.34 12.39 -6.20
CA VAL A 65 10.46 13.79 -6.67
C VAL A 65 11.63 13.92 -7.66
N VAL A 66 12.77 13.33 -7.34
CA VAL A 66 13.96 13.37 -8.20
C VAL A 66 13.67 12.70 -9.55
N ALA A 67 13.10 11.52 -9.54
CA ALA A 67 12.76 10.79 -10.76
C ALA A 67 11.72 11.54 -11.61
N THR A 68 10.69 12.09 -10.96
CA THR A 68 9.65 12.90 -11.63
C THR A 68 10.26 14.13 -12.31
N ASN A 69 11.15 14.84 -11.63
CA ASN A 69 11.81 16.02 -12.19
C ASN A 69 12.73 15.66 -13.36
N LYS A 70 13.27 14.46 -13.39
CA LYS A 70 14.09 13.96 -14.51
C LYS A 70 13.27 13.31 -15.62
N GLY A 71 11.95 13.19 -15.45
CA GLY A 71 11.10 12.47 -16.39
C GLY A 71 11.39 10.99 -16.48
N GLN A 72 11.90 10.38 -15.41
CA GLN A 72 12.27 8.97 -15.36
C GLN A 72 11.28 8.18 -14.51
N PRO A 73 10.92 6.94 -14.93
CA PRO A 73 10.12 6.07 -14.10
C PRO A 73 10.92 5.58 -12.89
N LEU A 74 10.26 5.46 -11.75
CA LEU A 74 10.89 4.95 -10.53
C LEU A 74 10.81 3.42 -10.44
N VAL A 75 9.92 2.80 -11.20
CA VAL A 75 9.72 1.35 -11.19
C VAL A 75 11.02 0.64 -11.61
N GLY A 76 11.45 -0.30 -10.76
CA GLY A 76 12.71 -1.02 -10.99
C GLY A 76 13.95 -0.34 -10.43
N ASP A 77 13.80 0.84 -9.87
CA ASP A 77 14.86 1.50 -9.10
C ASP A 77 15.11 0.75 -7.77
N SER A 78 16.32 0.84 -7.24
CA SER A 78 16.71 0.18 -5.98
C SER A 78 16.13 0.85 -4.73
N SER A 79 15.50 2.03 -4.86
CA SER A 79 14.86 2.71 -3.73
C SER A 79 13.69 1.88 -3.17
N MET A 80 13.29 2.17 -1.93
CA MET A 80 12.13 1.51 -1.31
C MET A 80 10.86 1.72 -2.13
N ALA A 81 10.64 2.93 -2.62
CA ALA A 81 9.47 3.22 -3.47
C ALA A 81 9.54 2.48 -4.81
N GLY A 82 10.72 2.41 -5.44
CA GLY A 82 10.91 1.66 -6.68
C GLY A 82 10.62 0.17 -6.52
N GLN A 83 11.09 -0.43 -5.43
CA GLN A 83 10.80 -1.82 -5.08
C GLN A 83 9.30 -2.02 -4.79
N ALA A 84 8.66 -1.08 -4.09
CA ALA A 84 7.23 -1.14 -3.79
C ALA A 84 6.39 -1.14 -5.07
N TYR A 85 6.71 -0.29 -6.04
CA TYR A 85 6.04 -0.27 -7.34
C TYR A 85 6.24 -1.57 -8.13
N MET A 86 7.45 -2.12 -8.12
CA MET A 86 7.71 -3.41 -8.78
C MET A 86 6.88 -4.52 -8.16
N ASN A 87 6.78 -4.55 -6.84
CA ASN A 87 5.97 -5.53 -6.12
C ASN A 87 4.47 -5.40 -6.43
N ILE A 88 3.97 -4.19 -6.63
CA ILE A 88 2.61 -3.94 -7.09
C ILE A 88 2.38 -4.56 -8.47
N CYS A 89 3.30 -4.36 -9.40
CA CYS A 89 3.24 -4.96 -10.74
C CYS A 89 3.16 -6.49 -10.66
N HIS A 90 3.98 -7.11 -9.84
CA HIS A 90 3.96 -8.56 -9.64
C HIS A 90 2.62 -9.04 -9.06
N ARG A 91 2.04 -8.32 -8.10
CA ARG A 91 0.73 -8.68 -7.53
C ARG A 91 -0.40 -8.53 -8.53
N ILE A 92 -0.37 -7.52 -9.39
CA ILE A 92 -1.32 -7.35 -10.49
C ILE A 92 -1.27 -8.56 -11.44
N LEU A 93 -0.08 -9.11 -11.66
CA LEU A 93 0.12 -10.31 -12.48
C LEU A 93 -0.28 -11.61 -11.76
N GLY A 94 -0.76 -11.53 -10.53
CA GLY A 94 -1.22 -12.68 -9.75
C GLY A 94 -0.14 -13.35 -8.91
N GLU A 95 1.05 -12.76 -8.81
CA GLU A 95 2.13 -13.27 -7.98
C GLU A 95 1.93 -12.92 -6.51
N ASP A 96 2.24 -13.85 -5.61
CA ASP A 96 2.22 -13.64 -4.17
C ASP A 96 3.57 -13.07 -3.72
N VAL A 97 3.62 -11.75 -3.52
CA VAL A 97 4.83 -11.05 -3.10
C VAL A 97 4.61 -10.45 -1.71
N PRO A 98 5.47 -10.75 -0.73
CA PRO A 98 5.36 -10.16 0.60
C PRO A 98 5.59 -8.64 0.55
N PHE A 99 4.93 -7.92 1.46
CA PHE A 99 5.10 -6.48 1.59
C PHE A 99 6.49 -6.14 2.15
N LEU A 100 7.07 -5.04 1.66
CA LEU A 100 8.34 -4.53 2.16
C LEU A 100 8.20 -4.02 3.60
N ASP A 101 9.27 -4.18 4.38
CA ASP A 101 9.37 -3.56 5.70
C ASP A 101 9.72 -2.07 5.56
N LEU A 102 8.71 -1.22 5.67
CA LEU A 102 8.87 0.22 5.55
C LEU A 102 9.52 0.88 6.77
N ASN A 103 9.64 0.16 7.88
CA ASN A 103 10.33 0.61 9.09
C ASN A 103 11.85 0.42 9.03
N GLY A 104 12.35 -0.37 8.08
CA GLY A 104 13.78 -0.69 7.96
C GLY A 104 14.34 -1.55 9.10
N LYS A 105 13.51 -2.08 9.99
CA LYS A 105 13.91 -2.83 11.19
C LYS A 105 13.29 -4.22 11.35
N GLY A 106 12.74 -4.80 10.32
CA GLY A 106 12.31 -6.22 10.29
C GLY A 106 11.23 -6.67 11.29
N GLY A 107 10.68 -5.76 12.11
CA GLY A 107 9.82 -6.16 13.22
C GLY A 107 8.32 -6.17 12.93
N PHE A 108 7.82 -5.18 12.22
CA PHE A 108 6.38 -4.96 12.10
C PHE A 108 5.72 -5.81 11.00
N PHE A 109 6.38 -5.97 9.86
CA PHE A 109 5.84 -6.78 8.77
C PHE A 109 5.95 -8.29 8.99
N LYS A 110 6.90 -8.74 9.82
CA LYS A 110 6.90 -10.13 10.31
C LYS A 110 5.64 -10.42 11.12
N LYS A 111 5.15 -9.46 11.92
CA LYS A 111 3.88 -9.61 12.65
C LYS A 111 2.68 -9.64 11.72
N LEU A 112 2.63 -8.77 10.70
CA LEU A 112 1.54 -8.76 9.73
C LEU A 112 1.53 -10.03 8.86
N SER A 113 2.68 -10.47 8.37
CA SER A 113 2.76 -11.69 7.58
C SER A 113 2.41 -12.94 8.39
N SER A 114 2.71 -12.96 9.70
CA SER A 114 2.31 -14.05 10.58
C SER A 114 0.81 -14.07 10.87
N LEU A 115 0.16 -12.90 10.90
CA LEU A 115 -1.30 -12.79 11.05
C LEU A 115 -2.03 -13.27 9.78
N PHE A 116 -1.51 -12.95 8.61
CA PHE A 116 -2.07 -13.42 7.33
C PHE A 116 -1.78 -14.88 7.03
N LYS A 117 -0.68 -15.45 7.57
CA LYS A 117 -0.39 -16.89 7.48
C LYS A 117 -1.26 -17.74 8.40
N GLY A 118 -1.82 -17.17 9.45
CA GLY A 118 -2.74 -17.84 10.36
C GLY A 118 -4.06 -18.25 9.70
N ASP A 119 -4.56 -17.47 8.76
CA ASP A 119 -5.82 -17.73 8.05
C ASP A 119 -5.70 -18.80 6.96
N LYS A 120 -4.49 -19.15 6.53
CA LYS A 120 -4.29 -20.19 5.50
C LYS A 120 -4.14 -21.62 6.07
N LYS A 121 -4.21 -21.81 7.38
CA LYS A 121 -4.06 -23.12 8.04
C LYS A 121 -5.39 -23.78 8.43
N ASN A 122 -6.47 -23.18 8.04
CA ASN A 122 -7.81 -23.76 8.19
C ASN A 122 -8.34 -24.20 6.81
#